data_70fd1ea3f3f10df843280805ebd97120
#
_entry.id   70fd1ea3f3f10df843280805ebd97120
#
_cell.length_a   1.000
_cell.length_b   1.000
_cell.length_c   1.000
_cell.angle_alpha   90.00
_cell.angle_beta   90.00
_cell.angle_gamma   90.00
#
_symmetry.space_group_name_H-M   'P 1'
#
loop_
_entity.id
_entity.type
_entity.pdbx_description
1 polymer ?
#
loop_
_entity_poly.entity_id
_entity_poly.type
_entity_poly.pdbx_seq_one_letter_code
_entity_poly.pdbx_strand_id
1 'polypeptide(L)'
;MSNNYFNTLPLREQLEQLAKCRFMHMNEFTEGVDALKGKKMVIIGCGAQGLNQGLNLRDSGLDVSYTLRQSAIDEKRQSFKNASENGFTVGTYEELIPTADVVLNLTPDKQHTPVVTAVMPLMKQGACLSYSHGFNIVEEGMQIRDDLTVIMVAPKCPGSEVRAEYVRGFGVPTLIAVHEDNDPQGQGLALAKAYAVGTGGHKAGVLMSSFIAEVKSDLMGEQTILCGMLQTGSLLCFDKMIDKGIDPAYASKLIQYGWETITEALKYGGVTNMLDRLSNPAKIKAFDLSETLKDIMRPLYNKHQDDIINGTFSSTMMADWANDDVNLLGWRAETGQTAFEKTPAGEMEISEQEYFDHGILMVAMVKAGVELAFE
;
A
#
# COMPACT_ATOMS: atom_id res chain seq x y z
N MET A 1 -23.42 -4.87 13.21
CA MET A 1 -22.40 -3.92 12.77
C MET A 1 -21.19 -4.16 13.65
N SER A 2 -20.06 -4.42 13.07
CA SER A 2 -18.82 -4.54 13.84
C SER A 2 -18.56 -3.22 14.55
N ASN A 3 -18.12 -3.29 15.79
CA ASN A 3 -17.83 -2.12 16.64
C ASN A 3 -16.43 -1.59 16.25
N ASN A 4 -16.26 -1.16 14.99
CA ASN A 4 -14.99 -0.58 14.54
C ASN A 4 -14.92 0.89 14.99
N TYR A 5 -13.70 1.43 15.09
CA TYR A 5 -13.45 2.79 15.55
C TYR A 5 -14.23 3.84 14.73
N PHE A 6 -14.23 3.72 13.41
CA PHE A 6 -14.93 4.64 12.53
C PHE A 6 -16.44 4.74 12.84
N ASN A 7 -17.09 3.58 13.04
CA ASN A 7 -18.53 3.53 13.30
C ASN A 7 -18.91 4.01 14.71
N THR A 8 -17.95 4.15 15.63
CA THR A 8 -18.19 4.71 16.97
C THR A 8 -18.21 6.24 16.96
N LEU A 9 -17.62 6.88 15.94
CA LEU A 9 -17.55 8.33 15.85
C LEU A 9 -18.90 8.96 15.46
N PRO A 10 -19.25 10.16 15.98
CA PRO A 10 -20.33 10.98 15.46
C PRO A 10 -20.13 11.30 13.98
N LEU A 11 -21.21 11.45 13.23
CA LEU A 11 -21.16 11.71 11.76
C LEU A 11 -20.23 12.88 11.40
N ARG A 12 -20.24 13.96 12.18
CA ARG A 12 -19.37 15.10 11.92
C ARG A 12 -17.88 14.73 11.98
N GLU A 13 -17.50 13.99 12.99
CA GLU A 13 -16.12 13.52 13.16
C GLU A 13 -15.74 12.51 12.08
N GLN A 14 -16.66 11.62 11.69
CA GLN A 14 -16.44 10.72 10.55
C GLN A 14 -16.09 11.51 9.28
N LEU A 15 -16.86 12.57 8.97
CA LEU A 15 -16.62 13.42 7.80
C LEU A 15 -15.32 14.21 7.91
N GLU A 16 -15.00 14.74 9.08
CA GLU A 16 -13.74 15.44 9.34
C GLU A 16 -12.53 14.54 9.13
N GLN A 17 -12.59 13.31 9.62
CA GLN A 17 -11.51 12.32 9.45
C GLN A 17 -11.35 11.87 7.99
N LEU A 18 -12.44 11.62 7.27
CA LEU A 18 -12.40 11.26 5.85
C LEU A 18 -11.86 12.39 4.96
N ALA A 19 -12.19 13.63 5.29
CA ALA A 19 -11.73 14.81 4.54
C ALA A 19 -10.30 15.25 4.88
N LYS A 20 -9.65 14.63 5.87
CA LYS A 20 -8.33 15.03 6.34
C LYS A 20 -7.25 14.61 5.34
N CYS A 21 -6.92 15.52 4.43
CA CYS A 21 -5.89 15.31 3.43
C CYS A 21 -5.23 16.64 3.07
N ARG A 22 -3.92 16.75 3.34
CA ARG A 22 -3.13 17.93 3.00
C ARG A 22 -1.77 17.53 2.46
N PHE A 23 -1.44 17.96 1.26
CA PHE A 23 -0.07 17.87 0.75
C PHE A 23 0.85 18.77 1.58
N MET A 24 1.96 18.19 2.04
CA MET A 24 2.97 18.90 2.80
C MET A 24 4.03 19.50 1.88
N HIS A 25 4.49 20.70 2.23
CA HIS A 25 5.57 21.37 1.48
C HIS A 25 6.94 20.86 1.91
N MET A 26 7.92 20.88 1.00
CA MET A 26 9.29 20.43 1.27
C MET A 26 9.96 21.15 2.46
N ASN A 27 9.62 22.41 2.69
CA ASN A 27 10.14 23.19 3.81
C ASN A 27 9.62 22.73 5.20
N GLU A 28 8.61 21.87 5.23
CA GLU A 28 8.13 21.26 6.49
C GLU A 28 9.01 20.08 6.95
N PHE A 29 9.99 19.68 6.16
CA PHE A 29 10.91 18.55 6.43
C PHE A 29 12.35 18.98 6.68
N THR A 30 12.59 20.25 7.00
CA THR A 30 13.94 20.81 7.22
C THR A 30 14.70 20.18 8.38
N GLU A 31 13.98 19.65 9.37
CA GLU A 31 14.54 18.96 10.53
C GLU A 31 15.05 17.53 10.17
N GLY A 32 14.75 17.05 8.96
CA GLY A 32 15.19 15.74 8.51
C GLY A 32 14.70 14.61 9.43
N VAL A 33 15.62 13.76 9.86
CA VAL A 33 15.37 12.64 10.77
C VAL A 33 15.60 12.96 12.26
N ASP A 34 15.78 14.22 12.64
CA ASP A 34 16.23 14.61 13.98
C ASP A 34 15.34 14.07 15.11
N ALA A 35 14.02 14.03 14.91
CA ALA A 35 13.10 13.48 15.91
C ALA A 35 13.30 11.97 16.19
N LEU A 36 13.99 11.25 15.30
CA LEU A 36 14.32 9.82 15.44
C LEU A 36 15.79 9.55 15.80
N LYS A 37 16.65 10.56 15.76
CA LYS A 37 18.06 10.39 16.13
C LYS A 37 18.22 9.99 17.60
N GLY A 38 19.04 8.97 17.82
CA GLY A 38 19.30 8.42 19.15
C GLY A 38 18.14 7.58 19.71
N LYS A 39 17.04 7.43 19.00
CA LYS A 39 15.95 6.53 19.35
C LYS A 39 16.22 5.15 18.77
N LYS A 40 15.93 4.12 19.56
CA LYS A 40 15.98 2.73 19.10
C LYS A 40 14.69 2.37 18.40
N MET A 41 14.78 2.02 17.14
CA MET A 41 13.66 1.59 16.32
C MET A 41 13.66 0.07 16.20
N VAL A 42 12.55 -0.57 16.54
CA VAL A 42 12.38 -2.01 16.44
C VAL A 42 11.24 -2.34 15.50
N ILE A 43 11.55 -3.01 14.40
CA ILE A 43 10.57 -3.42 13.39
C ILE A 43 10.07 -4.83 13.75
N ILE A 44 8.75 -5.00 13.76
CA ILE A 44 8.09 -6.30 13.88
C ILE A 44 7.76 -6.81 12.47
N GLY A 45 8.35 -7.95 12.11
CA GLY A 45 8.20 -8.53 10.78
C GLY A 45 9.22 -8.01 9.76
N CYS A 46 9.72 -8.91 8.92
CA CYS A 46 10.70 -8.61 7.88
C CYS A 46 10.24 -9.21 6.54
N GLY A 47 9.03 -8.85 6.13
CA GLY A 47 8.50 -9.06 4.79
C GLY A 47 9.00 -7.99 3.82
N ALA A 48 8.35 -7.81 2.68
CA ALA A 48 8.76 -6.84 1.67
C ALA A 48 8.82 -5.40 2.22
N GLN A 49 7.75 -4.94 2.88
CA GLN A 49 7.73 -3.60 3.50
C GLN A 49 8.74 -3.51 4.64
N GLY A 50 8.72 -4.48 5.57
CA GLY A 50 9.60 -4.47 6.74
C GLY A 50 11.07 -4.38 6.36
N LEU A 51 11.55 -5.22 5.43
CA LEU A 51 12.93 -5.21 4.98
C LEU A 51 13.32 -3.89 4.33
N ASN A 52 12.54 -3.44 3.36
CA ASN A 52 12.93 -2.30 2.51
C ASN A 52 12.83 -0.96 3.24
N GLN A 53 11.82 -0.78 4.09
CA GLN A 53 11.76 0.38 4.98
C GLN A 53 12.92 0.38 5.99
N GLY A 54 13.24 -0.78 6.60
CA GLY A 54 14.35 -0.89 7.55
C GLY A 54 15.71 -0.58 6.91
N LEU A 55 15.95 -1.03 5.68
CA LEU A 55 17.14 -0.68 4.92
C LEU A 55 17.26 0.83 4.70
N ASN A 56 16.18 1.49 4.31
CA ASN A 56 16.15 2.93 4.07
C ASN A 56 16.40 3.73 5.38
N LEU A 57 15.74 3.33 6.47
CA LEU A 57 15.92 3.95 7.78
C LEU A 57 17.37 3.82 8.27
N ARG A 58 17.98 2.63 8.14
CA ARG A 58 19.38 2.41 8.47
C ARG A 58 20.32 3.27 7.62
N ASP A 59 20.10 3.31 6.30
CA ASP A 59 20.91 4.10 5.38
C ASP A 59 20.72 5.62 5.61
N SER A 60 19.63 6.02 6.27
CA SER A 60 19.39 7.38 6.77
C SER A 60 20.02 7.65 8.15
N GLY A 61 20.80 6.70 8.69
CA GLY A 61 21.58 6.86 9.92
C GLY A 61 20.80 6.57 11.21
N LEU A 62 19.70 5.81 11.14
CA LEU A 62 18.88 5.45 12.28
C LEU A 62 19.23 4.06 12.83
N ASP A 63 19.03 3.87 14.14
CA ASP A 63 19.27 2.59 14.83
C ASP A 63 18.06 1.65 14.67
N VAL A 64 18.20 0.64 13.83
CA VAL A 64 17.14 -0.30 13.45
C VAL A 64 17.49 -1.72 13.81
N SER A 65 16.57 -2.41 14.49
CA SER A 65 16.62 -3.83 14.79
C SER A 65 15.30 -4.52 14.43
N TYR A 66 15.30 -5.84 14.31
CA TYR A 66 14.10 -6.60 13.99
C TYR A 66 13.72 -7.53 15.14
N THR A 67 12.44 -7.57 15.45
CA THR A 67 11.90 -8.55 16.37
C THR A 67 10.96 -9.51 15.67
N LEU A 68 11.09 -10.79 15.99
CA LEU A 68 10.33 -11.88 15.41
C LEU A 68 9.84 -12.83 16.51
N ARG A 69 8.81 -13.61 16.20
CA ARG A 69 8.41 -14.73 17.08
C ARG A 69 9.55 -15.73 17.21
N GLN A 70 9.73 -16.32 18.40
CA GLN A 70 10.77 -17.33 18.65
C GLN A 70 10.75 -18.44 17.58
N SER A 71 9.57 -18.95 17.21
CA SER A 71 9.46 -20.00 16.18
C SER A 71 10.01 -19.57 14.81
N ALA A 72 9.88 -18.29 14.44
CA ALA A 72 10.41 -17.79 13.17
C ALA A 72 11.94 -17.69 13.19
N ILE A 73 12.52 -17.44 14.36
CA ILE A 73 13.98 -17.43 14.58
C ILE A 73 14.51 -18.87 14.55
N ASP A 74 13.91 -19.78 15.32
CA ASP A 74 14.34 -21.17 15.45
C ASP A 74 14.28 -21.92 14.11
N GLU A 75 13.20 -21.73 13.37
CA GLU A 75 12.98 -22.32 12.05
C GLU A 75 13.71 -21.59 10.93
N LYS A 76 14.39 -20.49 11.23
CA LYS A 76 15.07 -19.62 10.24
C LYS A 76 14.15 -19.29 9.05
N ARG A 77 12.91 -18.86 9.35
CA ARG A 77 11.95 -18.47 8.33
C ARG A 77 12.48 -17.33 7.46
N GLN A 78 11.84 -17.07 6.32
CA GLN A 78 12.29 -16.05 5.38
C GLN A 78 12.48 -14.66 6.05
N SER A 79 11.59 -14.27 6.96
CA SER A 79 11.74 -13.01 7.72
C SER A 79 13.03 -12.93 8.55
N PHE A 80 13.45 -14.05 9.16
CA PHE A 80 14.72 -14.11 9.87
C PHE A 80 15.91 -13.99 8.91
N LYS A 81 15.88 -14.71 7.79
CA LYS A 81 16.91 -14.62 6.75
C LYS A 81 17.02 -13.21 6.20
N ASN A 82 15.89 -12.60 5.84
CA ASN A 82 15.86 -11.24 5.32
C ASN A 82 16.56 -10.24 6.26
N ALA A 83 16.31 -10.31 7.56
CA ALA A 83 16.94 -9.41 8.53
C ALA A 83 18.42 -9.74 8.77
N SER A 84 18.73 -11.02 9.05
CA SER A 84 20.10 -11.45 9.45
C SER A 84 21.10 -11.34 8.29
N GLU A 85 20.73 -11.71 7.07
CA GLU A 85 21.59 -11.63 5.88
C GLU A 85 21.87 -10.17 5.48
N ASN A 86 20.99 -9.23 5.86
CA ASN A 86 21.24 -7.80 5.70
C ASN A 86 21.95 -7.13 6.89
N GLY A 87 22.44 -7.95 7.85
CA GLY A 87 23.27 -7.48 8.95
C GLY A 87 22.52 -6.76 10.08
N PHE A 88 21.22 -6.94 10.18
CA PHE A 88 20.43 -6.39 11.28
C PHE A 88 20.48 -7.28 12.52
N THR A 89 20.41 -6.67 13.70
CA THR A 89 20.15 -7.37 14.95
C THR A 89 18.73 -7.93 14.92
N VAL A 90 18.61 -9.24 15.26
CA VAL A 90 17.32 -9.93 15.35
C VAL A 90 17.19 -10.53 16.76
N GLY A 91 16.05 -10.34 17.39
CA GLY A 91 15.72 -10.93 18.68
C GLY A 91 14.22 -11.18 18.83
N THR A 92 13.84 -11.75 19.97
CA THR A 92 12.44 -12.00 20.33
C THR A 92 11.71 -10.70 20.75
N TYR A 93 10.40 -10.78 20.94
CA TYR A 93 9.61 -9.67 21.46
C TYR A 93 10.11 -9.26 22.85
N GLU A 94 10.37 -10.23 23.72
CA GLU A 94 10.81 -10.02 25.09
C GLU A 94 12.20 -9.38 25.19
N GLU A 95 13.07 -9.66 24.23
CA GLU A 95 14.43 -9.12 24.21
C GLU A 95 14.48 -7.67 23.67
N LEU A 96 13.73 -7.36 22.62
CA LEU A 96 13.92 -6.11 21.90
C LEU A 96 12.83 -5.07 22.18
N ILE A 97 11.56 -5.45 22.33
CA ILE A 97 10.47 -4.48 22.56
C ILE A 97 10.69 -3.62 23.81
N PRO A 98 11.12 -4.16 24.98
CA PRO A 98 11.38 -3.33 26.16
C PRO A 98 12.48 -2.28 25.97
N THR A 99 13.29 -2.43 24.93
CA THR A 99 14.40 -1.50 24.64
C THR A 99 14.02 -0.44 23.61
N ALA A 100 12.90 -0.62 22.90
CA ALA A 100 12.49 0.22 21.79
C ALA A 100 11.88 1.56 22.24
N ASP A 101 12.25 2.63 21.57
CA ASP A 101 11.59 3.94 21.69
C ASP A 101 10.49 4.07 20.62
N VAL A 102 10.68 3.42 19.47
CA VAL A 102 9.72 3.35 18.37
C VAL A 102 9.58 1.90 17.93
N VAL A 103 8.38 1.36 17.97
CA VAL A 103 8.03 0.03 17.51
C VAL A 103 7.25 0.15 16.21
N LEU A 104 7.74 -0.48 15.14
CA LEU A 104 7.12 -0.44 13.82
C LEU A 104 6.44 -1.77 13.53
N ASN A 105 5.13 -1.79 13.48
CA ASN A 105 4.38 -2.99 13.09
C ASN A 105 4.25 -3.04 11.58
N LEU A 106 5.09 -3.84 10.93
CA LEU A 106 5.13 -4.07 9.48
C LEU A 106 4.80 -5.55 9.15
N THR A 107 3.95 -6.15 9.97
CA THR A 107 3.37 -7.47 9.71
C THR A 107 2.13 -7.36 8.82
N PRO A 108 1.67 -8.45 8.19
CA PRO A 108 0.38 -8.45 7.48
C PRO A 108 -0.80 -8.11 8.41
N ASP A 109 -1.83 -7.43 7.89
CA ASP A 109 -2.96 -6.92 8.68
C ASP A 109 -3.60 -7.97 9.57
N LYS A 110 -3.87 -9.16 9.05
CA LYS A 110 -4.46 -10.26 9.84
C LYS A 110 -3.62 -10.70 11.05
N GLN A 111 -2.36 -10.26 11.12
CA GLN A 111 -1.47 -10.51 12.25
C GLN A 111 -1.41 -9.35 13.24
N HIS A 112 -1.99 -8.20 12.92
CA HIS A 112 -1.83 -7.00 13.74
C HIS A 112 -2.40 -7.19 15.14
N THR A 113 -3.64 -7.66 15.29
CA THR A 113 -4.25 -7.85 16.62
C THR A 113 -3.45 -8.81 17.52
N PRO A 114 -3.07 -10.04 17.10
CA PRO A 114 -2.27 -10.91 17.94
C PRO A 114 -0.86 -10.36 18.22
N VAL A 115 -0.25 -9.67 17.26
CA VAL A 115 1.07 -9.07 17.43
C VAL A 115 1.00 -7.91 18.42
N VAL A 116 0.10 -6.95 18.23
CA VAL A 116 -0.03 -5.77 19.10
C VAL A 116 -0.43 -6.20 20.51
N THR A 117 -1.33 -7.18 20.66
CA THR A 117 -1.68 -7.75 21.98
C THR A 117 -0.46 -8.31 22.71
N ALA A 118 0.45 -8.97 21.99
CA ALA A 118 1.66 -9.56 22.58
C ALA A 118 2.73 -8.50 22.91
N VAL A 119 2.94 -7.50 22.05
CA VAL A 119 4.06 -6.56 22.20
C VAL A 119 3.73 -5.33 23.03
N MET A 120 2.48 -4.85 23.00
CA MET A 120 2.07 -3.63 23.70
C MET A 120 2.37 -3.65 25.20
N PRO A 121 2.15 -4.76 25.97
CA PRO A 121 2.53 -4.82 27.37
C PRO A 121 4.05 -4.71 27.62
N LEU A 122 4.87 -5.06 26.63
CA LEU A 122 6.33 -5.03 26.72
C LEU A 122 6.93 -3.66 26.38
N MET A 123 6.15 -2.78 25.73
CA MET A 123 6.61 -1.46 25.28
C MET A 123 6.91 -0.55 26.47
N LYS A 124 7.97 0.26 26.34
CA LYS A 124 8.28 1.32 27.29
C LYS A 124 7.08 2.27 27.46
N GLN A 125 6.96 2.85 28.63
CA GLN A 125 6.02 3.95 28.85
C GLN A 125 6.40 5.15 27.94
N GLY A 126 5.41 5.71 27.26
CA GLY A 126 5.60 6.83 26.35
C GLY A 126 6.30 6.49 25.02
N ALA A 127 6.51 5.21 24.72
CA ALA A 127 7.04 4.79 23.43
C ALA A 127 6.05 5.06 22.28
N CYS A 128 6.56 5.01 21.06
CA CYS A 128 5.75 5.18 19.86
C CYS A 128 5.47 3.81 19.20
N LEU A 129 4.20 3.56 18.84
CA LEU A 129 3.78 2.46 17.98
C LEU A 129 3.46 3.03 16.58
N SER A 130 4.12 2.52 15.56
CA SER A 130 3.93 2.94 14.17
C SER A 130 3.31 1.84 13.34
N TYR A 131 2.34 2.21 12.52
CA TYR A 131 1.72 1.37 11.50
C TYR A 131 2.08 1.87 10.09
N SER A 132 2.00 0.99 9.09
CA SER A 132 2.00 1.37 7.67
C SER A 132 0.63 1.22 7.01
N HIS A 133 -0.34 0.63 7.72
CA HIS A 133 -1.76 0.58 7.37
C HIS A 133 -2.58 0.56 8.65
N GLY A 134 -3.65 1.37 8.69
CA GLY A 134 -4.40 1.60 9.93
C GLY A 134 -5.52 0.59 10.23
N PHE A 135 -5.64 -0.49 9.48
CA PHE A 135 -6.74 -1.47 9.55
C PHE A 135 -7.04 -1.96 10.97
N ASN A 136 -5.99 -2.30 11.71
CA ASN A 136 -6.08 -2.80 13.09
C ASN A 136 -6.84 -1.85 14.05
N ILE A 137 -6.61 -0.55 13.90
CA ILE A 137 -7.31 0.47 14.71
C ILE A 137 -8.70 0.75 14.14
N VAL A 138 -8.78 1.01 12.84
CA VAL A 138 -10.00 1.52 12.20
C VAL A 138 -11.08 0.45 12.06
N GLU A 139 -10.71 -0.76 11.61
CA GLU A 139 -11.66 -1.83 11.28
C GLU A 139 -11.76 -2.91 12.37
N GLU A 140 -10.63 -3.30 12.98
CA GLU A 140 -10.64 -4.27 14.07
C GLU A 140 -10.95 -3.62 15.44
N GLY A 141 -10.81 -2.30 15.57
CA GLY A 141 -11.11 -1.55 16.81
C GLY A 141 -10.10 -1.80 17.93
N MET A 142 -8.84 -2.07 17.59
CA MET A 142 -7.77 -2.32 18.57
C MET A 142 -7.58 -1.10 19.46
N GLN A 143 -7.65 -1.32 20.77
CA GLN A 143 -7.40 -0.29 21.78
C GLN A 143 -5.92 -0.28 22.15
N ILE A 144 -5.30 0.88 22.05
CA ILE A 144 -3.88 1.06 22.39
C ILE A 144 -3.77 1.75 23.75
N ARG A 145 -2.75 1.42 24.52
CA ARG A 145 -2.48 2.05 25.82
C ARG A 145 -2.39 3.58 25.68
N ASP A 146 -3.03 4.29 26.58
CA ASP A 146 -3.14 5.77 26.54
C ASP A 146 -1.79 6.51 26.66
N ASP A 147 -0.77 5.86 27.20
CA ASP A 147 0.58 6.44 27.35
C ASP A 147 1.41 6.38 26.06
N LEU A 148 0.98 5.59 25.05
CA LEU A 148 1.73 5.43 23.81
C LEU A 148 1.36 6.51 22.80
N THR A 149 2.35 6.95 22.03
CA THR A 149 2.12 7.72 20.80
C THR A 149 1.86 6.75 19.65
N VAL A 150 0.79 6.96 18.88
CA VAL A 150 0.46 6.11 17.72
C VAL A 150 0.52 6.91 16.45
N ILE A 151 1.35 6.46 15.52
CA ILE A 151 1.52 7.10 14.21
C ILE A 151 1.30 6.10 13.09
N MET A 152 1.04 6.61 11.91
CA MET A 152 1.06 5.86 10.68
C MET A 152 1.98 6.52 9.67
N VAL A 153 2.81 5.71 9.00
CA VAL A 153 3.64 6.13 7.87
C VAL A 153 3.48 5.07 6.79
N ALA A 154 2.71 5.41 5.77
CA ALA A 154 2.26 4.49 4.74
C ALA A 154 2.83 4.86 3.36
N PRO A 155 3.97 4.28 2.94
CA PRO A 155 4.44 4.39 1.57
C PRO A 155 3.42 3.77 0.61
N LYS A 156 2.99 4.52 -0.42
CA LYS A 156 1.95 4.07 -1.36
C LYS A 156 2.57 3.36 -2.57
N CYS A 157 3.20 2.22 -2.31
CA CYS A 157 3.76 1.34 -3.32
C CYS A 157 4.18 -0.01 -2.70
N PRO A 158 4.45 -1.06 -3.51
CA PRO A 158 5.07 -2.30 -3.05
C PRO A 158 6.40 -2.06 -2.34
N GLY A 159 6.73 -2.93 -1.37
CA GLY A 159 7.96 -2.77 -0.58
C GLY A 159 9.25 -2.75 -1.41
N SER A 160 9.33 -3.48 -2.53
CA SER A 160 10.46 -3.44 -3.48
C SER A 160 10.70 -2.04 -4.02
N GLU A 161 9.62 -1.34 -4.39
CA GLU A 161 9.66 0.01 -4.94
C GLU A 161 10.07 1.04 -3.89
N VAL A 162 9.70 0.85 -2.62
CA VAL A 162 10.17 1.70 -1.50
C VAL A 162 11.70 1.75 -1.49
N ARG A 163 12.36 0.62 -1.72
CA ARG A 163 13.83 0.54 -1.75
C ARG A 163 14.40 1.07 -3.06
N ALA A 164 13.86 0.64 -4.19
CA ALA A 164 14.35 1.02 -5.51
C ALA A 164 14.33 2.55 -5.69
N GLU A 165 13.22 3.19 -5.36
CA GLU A 165 13.08 4.64 -5.49
C GLU A 165 13.90 5.42 -4.46
N TYR A 166 14.10 4.88 -3.26
CA TYR A 166 15.03 5.47 -2.29
C TYR A 166 16.48 5.48 -2.82
N VAL A 167 16.94 4.34 -3.36
CA VAL A 167 18.29 4.22 -3.93
C VAL A 167 18.47 5.13 -5.15
N ARG A 168 17.44 5.30 -5.98
CA ARG A 168 17.42 6.27 -7.07
C ARG A 168 17.47 7.73 -6.59
N GLY A 169 17.24 7.98 -5.28
CA GLY A 169 17.23 9.32 -4.71
C GLY A 169 15.90 10.07 -4.86
N PHE A 170 14.85 9.42 -5.33
CA PHE A 170 13.53 10.01 -5.55
C PHE A 170 12.55 9.76 -4.39
N GLY A 171 12.43 8.51 -3.94
CA GLY A 171 11.46 8.10 -2.93
C GLY A 171 10.07 7.79 -3.52
N VAL A 172 9.11 7.49 -2.64
CA VAL A 172 7.73 7.15 -3.03
C VAL A 172 6.73 8.02 -2.28
N PRO A 173 5.57 8.36 -2.88
CA PRO A 173 4.53 9.09 -2.18
C PRO A 173 4.17 8.40 -0.87
N THR A 174 4.08 9.15 0.20
CA THR A 174 3.90 8.60 1.55
C THR A 174 2.79 9.36 2.27
N LEU A 175 1.85 8.63 2.86
CA LEU A 175 0.84 9.20 3.72
C LEU A 175 1.30 9.11 5.18
N ILE A 176 1.11 10.18 5.95
CA ILE A 176 1.38 10.18 7.39
C ILE A 176 0.13 10.58 8.17
N ALA A 177 -0.03 9.97 9.35
CA ALA A 177 -1.09 10.34 10.28
C ALA A 177 -0.64 10.13 11.73
N VAL A 178 -1.32 10.82 12.63
CA VAL A 178 -1.24 10.62 14.09
C VAL A 178 -2.63 10.18 14.55
N HIS A 179 -2.70 9.15 15.39
CA HIS A 179 -3.95 8.76 16.02
C HIS A 179 -4.26 9.73 17.15
N GLU A 180 -5.38 10.45 17.04
CA GLU A 180 -5.67 11.59 17.93
C GLU A 180 -5.83 11.18 19.40
N ASP A 181 -6.35 9.98 19.65
CA ASP A 181 -6.53 9.47 21.01
C ASP A 181 -5.21 8.97 21.64
N ASN A 182 -4.12 8.89 20.88
CA ASN A 182 -2.85 8.30 21.29
C ASN A 182 -1.64 9.18 20.90
N ASP A 183 -1.62 10.40 21.37
CA ASP A 183 -0.43 11.28 21.30
C ASP A 183 -0.30 12.17 22.54
N PRO A 184 -0.19 11.57 23.75
CA PRO A 184 -0.23 12.32 25.01
C PRO A 184 0.91 13.33 25.16
N GLN A 185 2.00 13.17 24.41
CA GLN A 185 3.18 14.05 24.45
C GLN A 185 3.22 15.03 23.26
N GLY A 186 2.29 14.95 22.32
CA GLY A 186 2.24 15.81 21.13
C GLY A 186 3.45 15.63 20.19
N GLN A 187 4.10 14.45 20.23
CA GLN A 187 5.31 14.18 19.43
C GLN A 187 5.02 13.43 18.13
N GLY A 188 3.80 12.93 17.93
CA GLY A 188 3.45 12.01 16.85
C GLY A 188 3.76 12.58 15.46
N LEU A 189 3.41 13.84 15.21
CA LEU A 189 3.66 14.46 13.91
C LEU A 189 5.16 14.60 13.60
N ALA A 190 5.97 14.97 14.61
CA ALA A 190 7.43 15.08 14.41
C ALA A 190 8.06 13.71 14.11
N LEU A 191 7.63 12.65 14.80
CA LEU A 191 8.09 11.28 14.56
C LEU A 191 7.67 10.79 13.18
N ALA A 192 6.42 11.01 12.78
CA ALA A 192 5.91 10.59 11.46
C ALA A 192 6.63 11.31 10.31
N LYS A 193 6.88 12.62 10.44
CA LYS A 193 7.67 13.39 9.47
C LYS A 193 9.10 12.87 9.35
N ALA A 194 9.79 12.66 10.48
CA ALA A 194 11.15 12.13 10.49
C ALA A 194 11.23 10.72 9.88
N TYR A 195 10.21 9.89 10.11
CA TYR A 195 10.12 8.58 9.49
C TYR A 195 9.93 8.69 7.96
N ALA A 196 9.03 9.54 7.49
CA ALA A 196 8.84 9.78 6.05
C ALA A 196 10.11 10.31 5.37
N VAL A 197 10.93 11.11 6.08
CA VAL A 197 12.27 11.50 5.62
C VAL A 197 13.21 10.31 5.58
N GLY A 198 13.25 9.51 6.65
CA GLY A 198 14.12 8.34 6.77
C GLY A 198 13.87 7.27 5.69
N THR A 199 12.64 7.16 5.21
CA THR A 199 12.28 6.28 4.08
C THR A 199 12.39 6.95 2.70
N GLY A 200 12.66 8.25 2.65
CA GLY A 200 12.80 9.02 1.40
C GLY A 200 11.51 9.59 0.85
N GLY A 201 10.36 9.30 1.45
CA GLY A 201 9.03 9.68 0.96
C GLY A 201 8.83 11.19 0.78
N HIS A 202 9.49 12.02 1.61
CA HIS A 202 9.42 13.48 1.53
C HIS A 202 9.84 14.04 0.15
N LYS A 203 10.67 13.33 -0.61
CA LYS A 203 11.12 13.75 -1.95
C LYS A 203 10.05 13.55 -3.01
N ALA A 204 9.26 12.50 -2.91
CA ALA A 204 8.16 12.21 -3.84
C ALA A 204 6.87 12.95 -3.47
N GLY A 205 6.69 13.26 -2.19
CA GLY A 205 5.53 13.96 -1.64
C GLY A 205 4.93 13.25 -0.43
N VAL A 206 4.53 14.03 0.56
CA VAL A 206 3.88 13.53 1.77
C VAL A 206 2.49 14.14 1.90
N LEU A 207 1.52 13.27 2.16
CA LEU A 207 0.15 13.67 2.53
C LEU A 207 -0.03 13.49 4.03
N MET A 208 -0.36 14.58 4.72
CA MET A 208 -0.85 14.50 6.09
C MET A 208 -2.34 14.17 6.06
N SER A 209 -2.73 13.08 6.68
CA SER A 209 -4.08 12.53 6.61
C SER A 209 -4.54 11.99 7.98
N SER A 210 -5.49 11.08 8.00
CA SER A 210 -5.95 10.35 9.17
C SER A 210 -5.85 8.85 8.97
N PHE A 211 -5.88 8.08 10.05
CA PHE A 211 -5.98 6.62 9.99
C PHE A 211 -7.20 6.17 9.19
N ILE A 212 -8.32 6.84 9.38
CA ILE A 212 -9.58 6.52 8.70
C ILE A 212 -9.47 6.78 7.19
N ALA A 213 -9.02 7.98 6.80
CA ALA A 213 -8.92 8.33 5.38
C ALA A 213 -7.93 7.43 4.65
N GLU A 214 -6.81 7.08 5.31
CA GLU A 214 -5.85 6.13 4.75
C GLU A 214 -6.48 4.77 4.50
N VAL A 215 -7.06 4.14 5.55
CA VAL A 215 -7.63 2.79 5.44
C VAL A 215 -8.73 2.74 4.37
N LYS A 216 -9.65 3.71 4.38
CA LYS A 216 -10.77 3.70 3.43
C LYS A 216 -10.31 3.93 1.99
N SER A 217 -9.36 4.84 1.75
CA SER A 217 -8.82 5.09 0.41
C SER A 217 -7.89 3.98 -0.08
N ASP A 218 -7.10 3.38 0.81
CA ASP A 218 -6.20 2.29 0.49
C ASP A 218 -6.99 1.05 0.04
N LEU A 219 -7.98 0.63 0.83
CA LEU A 219 -8.88 -0.47 0.47
C LEU A 219 -9.59 -0.21 -0.87
N MET A 220 -10.03 1.03 -1.12
CA MET A 220 -10.66 1.40 -2.39
C MET A 220 -9.67 1.30 -3.56
N GLY A 221 -8.45 1.82 -3.41
CA GLY A 221 -7.41 1.80 -4.43
C GLY A 221 -6.93 0.38 -4.74
N GLU A 222 -6.56 -0.37 -3.70
CA GLU A 222 -6.04 -1.73 -3.87
C GLU A 222 -7.10 -2.68 -4.43
N GLN A 223 -8.26 -2.76 -3.79
CA GLN A 223 -9.25 -3.77 -4.13
C GLN A 223 -9.99 -3.44 -5.43
N THR A 224 -10.35 -2.18 -5.66
CA THR A 224 -11.13 -1.80 -6.83
C THR A 224 -10.26 -1.65 -8.07
N ILE A 225 -9.13 -0.94 -7.96
CA ILE A 225 -8.28 -0.61 -9.11
C ILE A 225 -7.26 -1.71 -9.36
N LEU A 226 -6.39 -1.99 -8.39
CA LEU A 226 -5.26 -2.90 -8.61
C LEU A 226 -5.74 -4.36 -8.74
N CYS A 227 -6.46 -4.88 -7.78
CA CYS A 227 -6.90 -6.29 -7.79
C CYS A 227 -8.13 -6.51 -8.68
N GLY A 228 -9.05 -5.55 -8.74
CA GLY A 228 -10.28 -5.66 -9.54
C GLY A 228 -10.08 -5.33 -11.01
N MET A 229 -9.86 -4.04 -11.32
CA MET A 229 -9.84 -3.55 -12.70
C MET A 229 -8.64 -4.05 -13.50
N LEU A 230 -7.41 -3.94 -12.97
CA LEU A 230 -6.21 -4.31 -13.73
C LEU A 230 -6.15 -5.83 -13.97
N GLN A 231 -6.46 -6.63 -12.97
CA GLN A 231 -6.48 -8.09 -13.14
C GLN A 231 -7.54 -8.51 -14.16
N THR A 232 -8.78 -8.08 -13.99
CA THR A 232 -9.88 -8.40 -14.92
C THR A 232 -9.58 -7.87 -16.32
N GLY A 233 -9.05 -6.66 -16.43
CA GLY A 233 -8.64 -6.06 -17.69
C GLY A 233 -7.55 -6.86 -18.38
N SER A 234 -6.57 -7.36 -17.64
CA SER A 234 -5.51 -8.22 -18.18
C SER A 234 -6.05 -9.48 -18.80
N LEU A 235 -6.93 -10.19 -18.10
CA LEU A 235 -7.55 -11.42 -18.60
C LEU A 235 -8.36 -11.15 -19.87
N LEU A 236 -9.21 -10.14 -19.87
CA LEU A 236 -10.04 -9.78 -21.02
C LEU A 236 -9.21 -9.34 -22.23
N CYS A 237 -8.15 -8.56 -22.01
CA CYS A 237 -7.25 -8.16 -23.10
C CYS A 237 -6.51 -9.37 -23.68
N PHE A 238 -5.99 -10.25 -22.82
CA PHE A 238 -5.28 -11.46 -23.25
C PHE A 238 -6.18 -12.36 -24.08
N ASP A 239 -7.34 -12.75 -23.55
CA ASP A 239 -8.28 -13.62 -24.25
C ASP A 239 -8.67 -13.04 -25.62
N LYS A 240 -8.90 -11.72 -25.67
CA LYS A 240 -9.23 -11.05 -26.93
C LYS A 240 -8.09 -11.08 -27.96
N MET A 241 -6.85 -10.96 -27.50
CA MET A 241 -5.67 -11.05 -28.38
C MET A 241 -5.49 -12.46 -28.90
N ILE A 242 -5.66 -13.49 -28.05
CA ILE A 242 -5.60 -14.89 -28.47
C ILE A 242 -6.69 -15.21 -29.48
N ASP A 243 -7.93 -14.76 -29.26
CA ASP A 243 -9.05 -14.92 -30.22
C ASP A 243 -8.75 -14.32 -31.60
N LYS A 244 -7.88 -13.34 -31.66
CA LYS A 244 -7.43 -12.66 -32.89
C LYS A 244 -6.19 -13.32 -33.52
N GLY A 245 -5.68 -14.41 -32.94
CA GLY A 245 -4.51 -15.12 -33.42
C GLY A 245 -3.17 -14.48 -33.10
N ILE A 246 -3.14 -13.57 -32.11
CA ILE A 246 -1.89 -12.98 -31.60
C ILE A 246 -1.11 -14.05 -30.83
N ASP A 247 0.20 -14.05 -31.00
CA ASP A 247 1.09 -14.95 -30.27
C ASP A 247 0.92 -14.81 -28.75
N PRO A 248 0.71 -15.89 -28.00
CA PRO A 248 0.44 -15.83 -26.56
C PRO A 248 1.57 -15.20 -25.76
N ALA A 249 2.83 -15.48 -26.08
CA ALA A 249 3.97 -14.93 -25.35
C ALA A 249 4.13 -13.41 -25.58
N TYR A 250 3.84 -12.96 -26.81
CA TYR A 250 3.76 -11.54 -27.12
C TYR A 250 2.61 -10.84 -26.37
N ALA A 251 1.40 -11.44 -26.40
CA ALA A 251 0.23 -10.90 -25.71
C ALA A 251 0.47 -10.79 -24.20
N SER A 252 1.06 -11.83 -23.60
CA SER A 252 1.41 -11.82 -22.18
C SER A 252 2.39 -10.70 -21.83
N LYS A 253 3.45 -10.54 -22.63
CA LYS A 253 4.42 -9.45 -22.41
C LYS A 253 3.79 -8.07 -22.59
N LEU A 254 3.04 -7.87 -23.67
CA LEU A 254 2.38 -6.60 -23.95
C LEU A 254 1.49 -6.17 -22.77
N ILE A 255 0.76 -7.10 -22.18
CA ILE A 255 -0.16 -6.79 -21.08
C ILE A 255 0.59 -6.57 -19.77
N GLN A 256 1.50 -7.47 -19.38
CA GLN A 256 2.22 -7.38 -18.12
C GLN A 256 3.01 -6.08 -17.99
N TYR A 257 3.73 -5.68 -19.03
CA TYR A 257 4.54 -4.44 -19.03
C TYR A 257 3.77 -3.21 -19.55
N GLY A 258 2.67 -3.43 -20.25
CA GLY A 258 1.87 -2.35 -20.82
C GLY A 258 1.18 -1.50 -19.77
N TRP A 259 0.67 -2.09 -18.69
CA TRP A 259 0.08 -1.31 -17.59
C TRP A 259 1.07 -0.32 -16.99
N GLU A 260 2.30 -0.77 -16.72
CA GLU A 260 3.35 0.09 -16.17
C GLU A 260 3.71 1.20 -17.17
N THR A 261 3.98 0.85 -18.43
CA THR A 261 4.35 1.81 -19.49
C THR A 261 3.26 2.85 -19.71
N ILE A 262 1.99 2.44 -19.75
CA ILE A 262 0.86 3.34 -19.97
C ILE A 262 0.65 4.28 -18.76
N THR A 263 0.72 3.75 -17.56
CA THR A 263 0.54 4.56 -16.34
C THR A 263 1.73 5.48 -16.06
N GLU A 264 2.93 5.12 -16.47
CA GLU A 264 4.12 6.00 -16.37
C GLU A 264 3.89 7.34 -17.07
N ALA A 265 3.16 7.34 -18.18
CA ALA A 265 2.83 8.57 -18.92
C ALA A 265 1.97 9.56 -18.10
N LEU A 266 1.27 9.10 -17.06
CA LEU A 266 0.50 9.98 -16.17
C LEU A 266 1.38 10.91 -15.35
N LYS A 267 2.62 10.51 -15.04
CA LYS A 267 3.55 11.26 -14.17
C LYS A 267 3.88 12.66 -14.71
N TYR A 268 3.91 12.82 -16.02
CA TYR A 268 4.44 14.02 -16.68
C TYR A 268 3.42 14.92 -17.36
N GLY A 269 2.14 14.72 -17.10
CA GLY A 269 1.09 15.53 -17.71
C GLY A 269 -0.31 14.92 -17.62
N GLY A 270 -0.46 13.94 -16.73
CA GLY A 270 -1.74 13.31 -16.43
C GLY A 270 -2.35 12.57 -17.62
N VAL A 271 -3.67 12.41 -17.59
CA VAL A 271 -4.45 11.69 -18.62
C VAL A 271 -4.22 12.27 -20.03
N THR A 272 -4.05 13.59 -20.16
CA THR A 272 -3.77 14.22 -21.45
C THR A 272 -2.46 13.72 -22.05
N ASN A 273 -1.37 13.70 -21.26
CA ASN A 273 -0.08 13.23 -21.75
C ASN A 273 -0.12 11.72 -22.11
N MET A 274 -0.83 10.92 -21.34
CA MET A 274 -1.03 9.51 -21.69
C MET A 274 -1.76 9.35 -23.03
N LEU A 275 -2.85 10.10 -23.27
CA LEU A 275 -3.58 10.07 -24.53
C LEU A 275 -2.75 10.62 -25.71
N ASP A 276 -1.85 11.56 -25.47
CA ASP A 276 -1.00 12.14 -26.52
C ASP A 276 0.02 11.19 -27.12
N ARG A 277 0.25 10.03 -26.48
CA ARG A 277 1.02 8.92 -27.03
C ARG A 277 0.29 8.16 -28.15
N LEU A 278 -1.03 8.34 -28.27
CA LEU A 278 -1.85 7.69 -29.28
C LEU A 278 -1.95 8.52 -30.57
N SER A 279 -2.17 7.85 -31.71
CA SER A 279 -2.60 8.53 -32.95
C SER A 279 -3.99 9.15 -32.78
N ASN A 280 -4.33 10.16 -33.58
CA ASN A 280 -5.63 10.83 -33.46
C ASN A 280 -6.84 9.89 -33.54
N PRO A 281 -6.91 8.92 -34.48
CA PRO A 281 -8.01 7.94 -34.47
C PRO A 281 -8.04 7.09 -33.21
N ALA A 282 -6.87 6.69 -32.69
CA ALA A 282 -6.76 5.89 -31.47
C ALA A 282 -7.18 6.70 -30.23
N LYS A 283 -6.83 8.00 -30.15
CA LYS A 283 -7.31 8.90 -29.08
C LYS A 283 -8.83 8.94 -29.00
N ILE A 284 -9.49 9.17 -30.15
CA ILE A 284 -10.97 9.20 -30.24
C ILE A 284 -11.53 7.88 -29.73
N LYS A 285 -10.97 6.75 -30.21
CA LYS A 285 -11.43 5.43 -29.79
C LYS A 285 -11.21 5.16 -28.31
N ALA A 286 -10.05 5.51 -27.77
CA ALA A 286 -9.75 5.37 -26.34
C ALA A 286 -10.69 6.24 -25.49
N PHE A 287 -10.99 7.46 -25.94
CA PHE A 287 -11.94 8.35 -25.27
C PHE A 287 -13.34 7.74 -25.22
N ASP A 288 -13.89 7.32 -26.37
CA ASP A 288 -15.23 6.71 -26.44
C ASP A 288 -15.34 5.45 -25.58
N LEU A 289 -14.31 4.61 -25.61
CA LEU A 289 -14.25 3.41 -24.77
C LEU A 289 -14.22 3.77 -23.30
N SER A 290 -13.45 4.79 -22.90
CA SER A 290 -13.36 5.20 -21.50
C SER A 290 -14.68 5.73 -20.96
N GLU A 291 -15.45 6.50 -21.75
CA GLU A 291 -16.78 6.97 -21.34
C GLU A 291 -17.75 5.80 -21.14
N THR A 292 -17.75 4.84 -22.10
CA THR A 292 -18.54 3.60 -21.95
C THR A 292 -18.14 2.80 -20.71
N LEU A 293 -16.83 2.68 -20.44
CA LEU A 293 -16.31 1.98 -19.26
C LEU A 293 -16.73 2.69 -17.96
N LYS A 294 -16.70 4.02 -17.91
CA LYS A 294 -17.17 4.76 -16.73
C LYS A 294 -18.63 4.46 -16.41
N ASP A 295 -19.50 4.43 -17.42
CA ASP A 295 -20.91 4.13 -17.23
C ASP A 295 -21.14 2.72 -16.65
N ILE A 296 -20.34 1.74 -17.10
CA ILE A 296 -20.41 0.36 -16.63
C ILE A 296 -19.82 0.23 -15.22
N MET A 297 -18.68 0.88 -14.96
CA MET A 297 -17.90 0.72 -13.74
C MET A 297 -18.40 1.57 -12.58
N ARG A 298 -18.98 2.75 -12.83
CA ARG A 298 -19.45 3.66 -11.78
C ARG A 298 -20.38 3.01 -10.74
N PRO A 299 -21.40 2.22 -11.13
CA PRO A 299 -22.24 1.54 -10.14
C PRO A 299 -21.46 0.53 -9.26
N LEU A 300 -20.43 -0.12 -9.83
CA LEU A 300 -19.57 -1.05 -9.11
C LEU A 300 -18.65 -0.31 -8.13
N TYR A 301 -18.05 0.80 -8.56
CA TYR A 301 -17.23 1.67 -7.72
C TYR A 301 -18.03 2.22 -6.53
N ASN A 302 -19.23 2.76 -6.78
CA ASN A 302 -20.10 3.29 -5.75
C ASN A 302 -20.46 2.20 -4.72
N LYS A 303 -20.88 1.02 -5.21
CA LYS A 303 -21.19 -0.09 -4.32
C LYS A 303 -20.00 -0.52 -3.48
N HIS A 304 -18.83 -0.63 -4.09
CA HIS A 304 -17.61 -1.04 -3.38
C HIS A 304 -17.20 0.02 -2.35
N GLN A 305 -17.28 1.29 -2.70
CA GLN A 305 -17.06 2.40 -1.77
C GLN A 305 -18.02 2.32 -0.57
N ASP A 306 -19.32 2.10 -0.82
CA ASP A 306 -20.31 1.95 0.23
C ASP A 306 -19.98 0.76 1.16
N ASP A 307 -19.59 -0.38 0.59
CA ASP A 307 -19.21 -1.57 1.35
C ASP A 307 -17.95 -1.33 2.22
N ILE A 308 -16.99 -0.54 1.73
CA ILE A 308 -15.80 -0.13 2.48
C ILE A 308 -16.18 0.84 3.61
N ILE A 309 -16.95 1.89 3.30
CA ILE A 309 -17.34 2.92 4.28
C ILE A 309 -18.17 2.33 5.40
N ASN A 310 -19.15 1.48 5.10
CA ASN A 310 -20.05 0.89 6.11
C ASN A 310 -19.43 -0.33 6.84
N GLY A 311 -18.23 -0.79 6.45
CA GLY A 311 -17.51 -1.91 7.07
C GLY A 311 -17.93 -3.30 6.58
N THR A 312 -18.82 -3.42 5.60
CA THR A 312 -19.23 -4.71 5.03
C THR A 312 -18.06 -5.44 4.40
N PHE A 313 -17.23 -4.70 3.63
CA PHE A 313 -16.02 -5.26 3.01
C PHE A 313 -15.04 -5.81 4.05
N SER A 314 -14.69 -5.01 5.06
CA SER A 314 -13.75 -5.42 6.12
C SER A 314 -14.29 -6.60 6.94
N SER A 315 -15.58 -6.62 7.24
CA SER A 315 -16.22 -7.74 7.94
C SER A 315 -16.14 -9.03 7.13
N THR A 316 -16.34 -8.97 5.81
CA THR A 316 -16.23 -10.12 4.91
C THR A 316 -14.80 -10.65 4.86
N MET A 317 -13.81 -9.74 4.76
CA MET A 317 -12.40 -10.08 4.75
C MET A 317 -11.97 -10.73 6.07
N MET A 318 -12.35 -10.15 7.21
CA MET A 318 -12.05 -10.73 8.53
C MET A 318 -12.71 -12.10 8.74
N ALA A 319 -13.89 -12.32 8.19
CA ALA A 319 -14.57 -13.64 8.25
C ALA A 319 -13.78 -14.69 7.43
N ASP A 320 -13.21 -14.32 6.30
CA ASP A 320 -12.34 -15.23 5.52
C ASP A 320 -11.04 -15.53 6.28
N TRP A 321 -10.41 -14.51 6.90
CA TRP A 321 -9.25 -14.70 7.77
C TRP A 321 -9.51 -15.71 8.90
N ALA A 322 -10.67 -15.60 9.54
CA ALA A 322 -11.08 -16.51 10.61
C ALA A 322 -11.33 -17.94 10.09
N ASN A 323 -11.51 -18.11 8.79
CA ASN A 323 -11.70 -19.39 8.11
C ASN A 323 -10.48 -19.79 7.26
N ASP A 324 -9.28 -19.46 7.72
CA ASP A 324 -7.99 -19.81 7.09
C ASP A 324 -7.82 -19.34 5.62
N ASP A 325 -8.40 -18.20 5.28
CA ASP A 325 -8.33 -17.60 3.94
C ASP A 325 -8.90 -18.50 2.82
N VAL A 326 -9.88 -19.34 3.12
CA VAL A 326 -10.41 -20.36 2.18
C VAL A 326 -10.88 -19.74 0.87
N ASN A 327 -11.61 -18.60 0.93
CA ASN A 327 -12.10 -17.96 -0.27
C ASN A 327 -10.94 -17.31 -1.05
N LEU A 328 -10.05 -16.56 -0.38
CA LEU A 328 -8.89 -15.93 -1.01
C LEU A 328 -8.00 -16.96 -1.70
N LEU A 329 -7.69 -18.07 -1.03
CA LEU A 329 -6.87 -19.13 -1.60
C LEU A 329 -7.57 -19.83 -2.77
N GLY A 330 -8.90 -20.01 -2.69
CA GLY A 330 -9.73 -20.54 -3.78
C GLY A 330 -9.66 -19.64 -5.02
N TRP A 331 -9.92 -18.35 -4.88
CA TRP A 331 -9.84 -17.40 -6.00
C TRP A 331 -8.44 -17.33 -6.61
N ARG A 332 -7.40 -17.34 -5.80
CA ARG A 332 -6.01 -17.38 -6.30
C ARG A 332 -5.71 -18.63 -7.10
N ALA A 333 -6.19 -19.79 -6.63
CA ALA A 333 -6.04 -21.05 -7.35
C ALA A 333 -6.79 -21.03 -8.69
N GLU A 334 -8.00 -20.49 -8.72
CA GLU A 334 -8.80 -20.32 -9.93
C GLU A 334 -8.11 -19.38 -10.93
N THR A 335 -7.69 -18.20 -10.48
CA THR A 335 -6.96 -17.23 -11.32
C THR A 335 -5.69 -17.84 -11.91
N GLY A 336 -4.90 -18.55 -11.11
CA GLY A 336 -3.70 -19.25 -11.56
C GLY A 336 -3.94 -20.36 -12.61
N GLN A 337 -5.20 -20.75 -12.87
CA GLN A 337 -5.55 -21.67 -13.96
C GLN A 337 -5.84 -20.98 -15.30
N THR A 338 -5.97 -19.66 -15.30
CA THR A 338 -6.22 -18.90 -16.55
C THR A 338 -5.08 -19.04 -17.54
N ALA A 339 -5.39 -18.87 -18.83
CA ALA A 339 -4.38 -18.95 -19.89
C ALA A 339 -3.33 -17.83 -19.74
N PHE A 340 -3.75 -16.64 -19.31
CA PHE A 340 -2.84 -15.51 -19.08
C PHE A 340 -1.77 -15.82 -18.02
N GLU A 341 -2.18 -16.31 -16.87
CA GLU A 341 -1.26 -16.63 -15.75
C GLU A 341 -0.29 -17.78 -16.10
N LYS A 342 -0.71 -18.70 -16.97
CA LYS A 342 0.12 -19.82 -17.42
C LYS A 342 1.06 -19.49 -18.57
N THR A 343 0.87 -18.34 -19.21
CA THR A 343 1.66 -17.97 -20.39
C THR A 343 2.81 -17.05 -19.94
N PRO A 344 4.07 -17.49 -20.03
CA PRO A 344 5.21 -16.64 -19.71
C PRO A 344 5.30 -15.48 -20.70
N ALA A 345 5.74 -14.32 -20.21
CA ALA A 345 6.06 -13.19 -21.08
C ALA A 345 7.20 -13.57 -22.04
N GLY A 346 7.05 -13.22 -23.32
CA GLY A 346 8.07 -13.47 -24.34
C GLY A 346 9.36 -12.66 -24.09
N GLU A 347 10.45 -13.12 -24.66
CA GLU A 347 11.76 -12.45 -24.60
C GLU A 347 11.90 -11.30 -25.60
N MET A 348 10.98 -11.19 -26.57
CA MET A 348 11.02 -10.13 -27.60
C MET A 348 11.01 -8.73 -26.94
N GLU A 349 11.71 -7.80 -27.55
CA GLU A 349 11.58 -6.39 -27.20
C GLU A 349 10.29 -5.80 -27.77
N ILE A 350 9.57 -5.04 -26.96
CA ILE A 350 8.38 -4.27 -27.35
C ILE A 350 8.74 -2.80 -27.10
N SER A 351 8.64 -1.97 -28.13
CA SER A 351 8.89 -0.55 -28.01
C SER A 351 7.82 0.15 -27.15
N GLU A 352 8.18 1.26 -26.49
CA GLU A 352 7.23 2.07 -25.73
C GLU A 352 5.98 2.40 -26.57
N GLN A 353 6.17 2.75 -27.84
CA GLN A 353 5.07 3.11 -28.74
C GLN A 353 4.13 1.93 -29.03
N GLU A 354 4.65 0.72 -29.15
CA GLU A 354 3.79 -0.48 -29.39
C GLU A 354 2.84 -0.75 -28.23
N TYR A 355 3.23 -0.47 -26.98
CA TYR A 355 2.32 -0.58 -25.82
C TYR A 355 1.11 0.33 -25.97
N PHE A 356 1.28 1.52 -26.54
CA PHE A 356 0.16 2.44 -26.81
C PHE A 356 -0.63 2.03 -28.06
N ASP A 357 0.05 1.69 -29.14
CA ASP A 357 -0.62 1.36 -30.42
C ASP A 357 -1.49 0.09 -30.32
N HIS A 358 -1.06 -0.87 -29.54
CA HIS A 358 -1.78 -2.14 -29.35
C HIS A 358 -2.58 -2.18 -28.04
N GLY A 359 -2.39 -1.21 -27.15
CA GLY A 359 -2.99 -1.15 -25.82
C GLY A 359 -4.17 -0.18 -25.67
N ILE A 360 -4.89 0.17 -26.76
CA ILE A 360 -5.96 1.18 -26.72
C ILE A 360 -7.02 0.89 -25.66
N LEU A 361 -7.40 -0.37 -25.46
CA LEU A 361 -8.34 -0.76 -24.42
C LEU A 361 -7.76 -0.52 -23.03
N MET A 362 -6.47 -0.85 -22.83
CA MET A 362 -5.77 -0.61 -21.56
C MET A 362 -5.69 0.90 -21.24
N VAL A 363 -5.36 1.73 -22.24
CA VAL A 363 -5.38 3.20 -22.11
C VAL A 363 -6.75 3.70 -21.70
N ALA A 364 -7.82 3.20 -22.35
CA ALA A 364 -9.19 3.56 -22.01
C ALA A 364 -9.58 3.15 -20.58
N MET A 365 -9.15 1.97 -20.13
CA MET A 365 -9.37 1.48 -18.76
C MET A 365 -8.63 2.33 -17.73
N VAL A 366 -7.36 2.68 -17.99
CA VAL A 366 -6.59 3.57 -17.10
C VAL A 366 -7.27 4.92 -17.00
N LYS A 367 -7.67 5.53 -18.14
CA LYS A 367 -8.40 6.81 -18.12
C LYS A 367 -9.68 6.72 -17.28
N ALA A 368 -10.51 5.72 -17.56
CA ALA A 368 -11.78 5.54 -16.84
C ALA A 368 -11.57 5.31 -15.34
N GLY A 369 -10.61 4.46 -14.97
CA GLY A 369 -10.30 4.18 -13.58
C GLY A 369 -9.75 5.38 -12.81
N VAL A 370 -8.87 6.17 -13.42
CA VAL A 370 -8.32 7.40 -12.80
C VAL A 370 -9.42 8.43 -12.59
N GLU A 371 -10.28 8.65 -13.57
CA GLU A 371 -11.39 9.61 -13.47
C GLU A 371 -12.41 9.18 -12.40
N LEU A 372 -12.80 7.91 -12.37
CA LEU A 372 -13.70 7.38 -11.32
C LEU A 372 -13.10 7.41 -9.92
N ALA A 373 -11.79 7.19 -9.81
CA ALA A 373 -11.11 7.29 -8.52
C ALA A 373 -11.01 8.73 -8.01
N PHE A 374 -11.02 9.71 -8.92
CA PHE A 374 -11.04 11.13 -8.58
C PHE A 374 -12.44 11.62 -8.19
N GLU A 375 -13.50 11.14 -8.83
CA GLU A 375 -14.91 11.47 -8.51
C GLU A 375 -15.31 10.96 -7.13
#